data_0158b70d95504396fdfbcb13e2302154
#
_entry.id   0158b70d95504396fdfbcb13e2302154
#
_cell.length_a   1.000
_cell.length_b   1.000
_cell.length_c   1.000
_cell.angle_alpha   90.00
_cell.angle_beta   90.00
_cell.angle_gamma   90.00
#
_symmetry.space_group_name_H-M   'P 1'
#
loop_
_entity.id
_entity.type
_entity.pdbx_description
1 polymer ?
#
loop_
_entity_poly.entity_id
_entity_poly.type
_entity_poly.pdbx_seq_one_letter_code
_entity_poly.pdbx_strand_id
1 'polypeptide(L)'
;SGQVSKQEKPVYGRMFQTPFADRVRNEAGADLGIGFMAWMHPPCHRLLGWSTRPSAFGPRRNVWRLNQLVAMAEAEVIVRGEAASTDQETLALLPTLLDAELLGKQQTCLGRLVDAVVELRSGKILHYLVARSDPRLPGTSRWRLDPERLLDQQSGQVITALEELDDLPLE
;
A
#
# COMPACT_ATOMS: atom_id res chain seq x y z
N SER A 1 41.01 -7.89 1.05
CA SER A 1 40.23 -7.46 2.19
C SER A 1 38.76 -7.46 1.84
N GLY A 2 38.09 -8.54 2.18
CA GLY A 2 36.69 -8.73 1.85
C GLY A 2 35.78 -7.82 2.64
N GLN A 3 35.28 -6.79 2.00
CA GLN A 3 34.06 -6.16 2.48
C GLN A 3 32.92 -7.10 2.14
N VAL A 4 32.48 -7.84 3.14
CA VAL A 4 31.20 -8.51 3.04
C VAL A 4 30.17 -7.41 2.95
N SER A 5 29.55 -7.22 1.78
CA SER A 5 28.39 -6.38 1.66
C SER A 5 27.35 -6.91 2.64
N LYS A 6 27.05 -6.15 3.67
CA LYS A 6 25.92 -6.45 4.54
C LYS A 6 24.69 -6.47 3.67
N GLN A 7 24.17 -7.64 3.37
CA GLN A 7 22.86 -7.75 2.79
C GLN A 7 21.88 -7.12 3.79
N GLU A 8 21.39 -5.95 3.43
CA GLU A 8 20.38 -5.31 4.23
C GLU A 8 19.13 -6.20 4.26
N LYS A 9 18.69 -6.52 5.46
CA LYS A 9 17.48 -7.34 5.62
C LYS A 9 16.30 -6.65 4.96
N PRO A 10 15.46 -7.39 4.22
CA PRO A 10 14.24 -6.80 3.66
C PRO A 10 13.35 -6.28 4.77
N VAL A 11 12.76 -5.12 4.53
CA VAL A 11 11.81 -4.48 5.44
C VAL A 11 10.44 -4.54 4.81
N TYR A 12 9.47 -5.11 5.51
CA TYR A 12 8.11 -5.26 5.04
C TYR A 12 7.18 -4.29 5.75
N GLY A 13 6.15 -3.82 5.04
CA GLY A 13 5.13 -2.94 5.57
C GLY A 13 3.79 -3.15 4.91
N ARG A 14 2.78 -2.48 5.43
CA ARG A 14 1.39 -2.51 4.92
C ARG A 14 1.06 -1.23 4.21
N MET A 15 0.33 -1.30 3.09
CA MET A 15 0.00 -0.11 2.30
C MET A 15 -1.06 0.77 2.97
N PHE A 16 -2.00 0.20 3.72
CA PHE A 16 -3.08 0.94 4.37
C PHE A 16 -2.92 1.06 5.87
N GLN A 17 -2.05 0.27 6.46
CA GLN A 17 -1.74 0.36 7.87
C GLN A 17 -0.35 0.94 8.04
N THR A 18 0.08 1.08 9.29
CA THR A 18 1.47 1.45 9.58
C THR A 18 2.44 0.85 8.55
N PRO A 19 3.33 1.62 7.97
CA PRO A 19 3.73 2.96 8.39
C PRO A 19 3.01 4.09 7.67
N PHE A 20 2.23 3.81 6.63
CA PHE A 20 1.72 4.86 5.75
C PHE A 20 0.58 5.65 6.37
N ALA A 21 -0.08 5.12 7.42
CA ALA A 21 -1.06 5.84 8.21
C ALA A 21 -0.46 6.55 9.42
N ASP A 22 0.84 6.39 9.66
CA ASP A 22 1.51 6.91 10.84
C ASP A 22 2.04 8.33 10.64
N ARG A 23 2.54 8.89 11.74
CA ARG A 23 3.13 10.21 11.76
C ARG A 23 4.43 10.22 10.95
N VAL A 24 4.58 11.22 10.08
CA VAL A 24 5.76 11.38 9.24
C VAL A 24 6.63 12.50 9.80
N ARG A 25 7.92 12.25 9.94
CA ARG A 25 8.92 13.22 10.40
C ARG A 25 10.12 13.23 9.46
N ASN A 26 10.82 14.37 9.39
CA ASN A 26 12.10 14.41 8.70
C ASN A 26 13.24 13.97 9.63
N GLU A 27 14.46 13.91 9.09
CA GLU A 27 15.65 13.54 9.86
C GLU A 27 15.99 14.53 10.99
N ALA A 28 15.52 15.77 10.88
CA ALA A 28 15.68 16.79 11.93
C ALA A 28 14.59 16.72 13.01
N GLY A 29 13.63 15.81 12.88
CA GLY A 29 12.56 15.61 13.84
C GLY A 29 11.32 16.49 13.62
N ALA A 30 11.26 17.28 12.54
CA ALA A 30 10.09 18.10 12.25
C ALA A 30 8.89 17.22 11.88
N ASP A 31 7.72 17.56 12.41
CA ASP A 31 6.46 16.89 12.12
C ASP A 31 5.96 17.32 10.73
N LEU A 32 5.78 16.36 9.84
CA LEU A 32 5.37 16.57 8.45
C LEU A 32 3.96 16.09 8.15
N GLY A 33 3.21 15.69 9.18
CA GLY A 33 1.83 15.28 9.08
C GLY A 33 1.63 13.78 9.22
N ILE A 34 0.43 13.33 8.87
CA ILE A 34 0.01 11.93 8.99
C ILE A 34 -0.13 11.35 7.59
N GLY A 35 0.29 10.10 7.42
CA GLY A 35 0.11 9.37 6.17
C GLY A 35 -1.35 9.25 5.79
N PHE A 36 -1.65 9.38 4.50
CA PHE A 36 -3.03 9.43 4.03
C PHE A 36 -3.33 8.38 2.97
N MET A 37 -2.54 8.31 1.91
CA MET A 37 -2.81 7.40 0.80
C MET A 37 -1.51 6.94 0.15
N ALA A 38 -1.44 5.66 -0.17
CA ALA A 38 -0.37 5.08 -0.97
C ALA A 38 -0.81 4.91 -2.42
N TRP A 39 0.11 5.04 -3.37
CA TRP A 39 -0.16 4.75 -4.77
C TRP A 39 0.86 3.78 -5.33
N MET A 40 0.51 3.15 -6.44
CA MET A 40 1.27 2.05 -6.98
C MET A 40 1.28 2.07 -8.51
N HIS A 41 2.12 1.24 -9.09
CA HIS A 41 2.07 0.91 -10.50
C HIS A 41 1.40 -0.47 -10.65
N PRO A 42 0.09 -0.53 -10.96
CA PRO A 42 -0.66 -1.79 -10.93
C PRO A 42 -0.09 -2.90 -11.81
N PRO A 43 0.29 -2.64 -13.07
CA PRO A 43 0.82 -3.71 -13.94
C PRO A 43 2.09 -4.38 -13.42
N CYS A 44 2.93 -3.64 -12.67
CA CYS A 44 4.17 -4.16 -12.11
C CYS A 44 4.02 -4.58 -10.65
N HIS A 45 2.86 -4.41 -10.03
CA HIS A 45 2.61 -4.68 -8.62
C HIS A 45 3.70 -4.06 -7.74
N ARG A 46 3.88 -2.74 -7.88
CA ARG A 46 4.92 -2.00 -7.16
C ARG A 46 4.33 -0.75 -6.51
N LEU A 47 4.66 -0.55 -5.23
CA LEU A 47 4.39 0.69 -4.51
C LEU A 47 5.35 1.78 -5.00
N LEU A 48 4.83 2.96 -5.30
CA LEU A 48 5.62 4.10 -5.78
C LEU A 48 5.83 5.17 -4.72
N GLY A 49 4.87 5.37 -3.84
CA GLY A 49 4.96 6.39 -2.81
C GLY A 49 3.68 6.54 -2.01
N TRP A 50 3.62 7.60 -1.22
CA TRP A 50 2.44 7.90 -0.40
C TRP A 50 2.28 9.40 -0.21
N SER A 51 1.11 9.81 0.26
CA SER A 51 0.82 11.19 0.58
C SER A 51 0.64 11.39 2.08
N THR A 52 0.83 12.64 2.52
CA THR A 52 0.58 13.04 3.90
C THR A 52 -0.30 14.29 3.94
N ARG A 53 -1.03 14.44 5.03
CA ARG A 53 -1.76 15.67 5.37
C ARG A 53 -0.89 16.52 6.26
N PRO A 54 -0.43 17.70 5.80
CA PRO A 54 0.32 18.61 6.67
C PRO A 54 -0.57 19.27 7.73
N SER A 55 -1.89 19.40 7.46
CA SER A 55 -2.86 19.87 8.45
C SER A 55 -4.22 19.22 8.22
N ALA A 56 -5.05 19.17 9.26
CA ALA A 56 -6.37 18.54 9.19
C ALA A 56 -7.35 19.26 8.24
N PHE A 57 -7.11 20.52 7.89
CA PHE A 57 -8.07 21.37 7.20
C PHE A 57 -7.58 21.97 5.88
N GLY A 58 -6.39 21.64 5.42
CA GLY A 58 -5.84 22.19 4.19
C GLY A 58 -6.21 21.35 2.97
N PRO A 59 -6.43 21.99 1.78
CA PRO A 59 -6.64 21.24 0.53
C PRO A 59 -5.36 20.65 -0.03
N ARG A 60 -4.21 21.08 0.47
CA ARG A 60 -2.92 20.61 -0.02
C ARG A 60 -2.47 19.33 0.66
N ARG A 61 -1.79 18.49 -0.12
CA ARG A 61 -1.18 17.24 0.31
C ARG A 61 0.30 17.26 -0.06
N ASN A 62 1.12 16.69 0.80
CA ASN A 62 2.51 16.39 0.47
C ASN A 62 2.60 15.00 -0.14
N VAL A 63 3.47 14.85 -1.12
CA VAL A 63 3.68 13.59 -1.83
C VAL A 63 5.12 13.15 -1.62
N TRP A 64 5.29 11.91 -1.19
CA TRP A 64 6.58 11.31 -0.91
C TRP A 64 6.80 10.13 -1.84
N ARG A 65 8.00 10.03 -2.42
CA ARG A 65 8.42 8.85 -3.16
C ARG A 65 8.98 7.82 -2.20
N LEU A 66 8.89 6.57 -2.57
CA LEU A 66 9.37 5.47 -1.73
C LEU A 66 10.86 5.61 -1.38
N ASN A 67 11.69 6.11 -2.31
CA ASN A 67 13.12 6.32 -2.07
C ASN A 67 13.44 7.42 -1.05
N GLN A 68 12.44 8.18 -0.63
CA GLN A 68 12.59 9.18 0.43
C GLN A 68 12.39 8.60 1.83
N LEU A 69 11.99 7.33 1.93
CA LEU A 69 11.85 6.62 3.18
C LEU A 69 13.25 6.28 3.74
N VAL A 70 13.57 6.82 4.91
CA VAL A 70 14.85 6.58 5.58
C VAL A 70 14.74 5.45 6.59
N ALA A 71 13.73 5.52 7.44
CA ALA A 71 13.54 4.58 8.53
C ALA A 71 12.09 4.50 8.96
N MET A 72 11.74 3.42 9.61
CA MET A 72 10.46 3.19 10.24
C MET A 72 10.69 2.82 11.69
N ALA A 73 10.01 3.53 12.57
CA ALA A 73 9.93 3.21 13.98
C ALA A 73 8.46 2.92 14.32
N GLU A 74 8.22 2.52 15.56
CA GLU A 74 6.86 2.30 16.02
C GLU A 74 6.04 3.59 15.92
N ALA A 75 4.93 3.53 15.18
CA ALA A 75 4.01 4.64 14.92
C ALA A 75 4.64 5.88 14.26
N GLU A 76 5.80 5.73 13.60
CA GLU A 76 6.51 6.85 13.02
C GLU A 76 7.28 6.45 11.76
N VAL A 77 7.26 7.33 10.76
CA VAL A 77 8.01 7.18 9.51
C VAL A 77 8.95 8.36 9.37
N ILE A 78 10.21 8.09 9.06
CA ILE A 78 11.23 9.12 8.86
C ILE A 78 11.56 9.22 7.37
N VAL A 79 11.49 10.43 6.85
CA VAL A 79 11.74 10.74 5.45
C VAL A 79 12.89 11.72 5.28
N ARG A 80 13.46 11.77 4.08
CA ARG A 80 14.50 12.72 3.68
C ARG A 80 14.06 13.57 2.50
N GLY A 81 14.70 14.72 2.36
CA GLY A 81 14.41 15.63 1.26
C GLY A 81 13.09 16.34 1.43
N GLU A 82 12.62 16.93 0.34
CA GLU A 82 11.39 17.71 0.33
C GLU A 82 10.27 16.96 -0.38
N ALA A 83 9.06 17.11 0.15
CA ALA A 83 7.87 16.58 -0.49
C ALA A 83 7.50 17.41 -1.72
N ALA A 84 6.96 16.78 -2.72
CA ALA A 84 6.18 17.48 -3.73
C ALA A 84 4.83 17.89 -3.13
N SER A 85 4.33 19.05 -3.51
CA SER A 85 3.01 19.52 -3.06
C SER A 85 2.00 19.36 -4.18
N THR A 86 0.84 18.85 -3.86
CA THR A 86 -0.24 18.67 -4.83
C THR A 86 -1.60 18.84 -4.15
N ASP A 87 -2.65 18.89 -4.95
CA ASP A 87 -4.02 18.93 -4.45
C ASP A 87 -4.64 17.53 -4.38
N GLN A 88 -5.76 17.43 -3.67
CA GLN A 88 -6.46 16.17 -3.49
C GLN A 88 -7.01 15.60 -4.80
N GLU A 89 -7.42 16.46 -5.74
CA GLU A 89 -7.97 16.01 -7.02
C GLU A 89 -6.90 15.30 -7.85
N THR A 90 -5.69 15.84 -7.89
CA THR A 90 -4.55 15.21 -8.57
C THR A 90 -4.21 13.86 -7.93
N LEU A 91 -4.20 13.79 -6.59
CA LEU A 91 -3.93 12.54 -5.88
C LEU A 91 -4.97 11.46 -6.18
N ALA A 92 -6.23 11.86 -6.33
CA ALA A 92 -7.30 10.91 -6.63
C ALA A 92 -7.14 10.23 -8.00
N LEU A 93 -6.33 10.80 -8.88
CA LEU A 93 -6.03 10.22 -10.20
C LEU A 93 -4.88 9.21 -10.14
N LEU A 94 -4.13 9.15 -9.04
CA LEU A 94 -3.03 8.20 -8.91
C LEU A 94 -3.56 6.77 -8.78
N PRO A 95 -2.99 5.83 -9.53
CA PRO A 95 -3.51 4.48 -9.56
C PRO A 95 -3.27 3.75 -8.24
N THR A 96 -4.28 3.02 -7.81
CA THR A 96 -4.21 2.10 -6.68
C THR A 96 -5.16 0.94 -6.93
N LEU A 97 -4.79 -0.26 -6.45
CA LEU A 97 -5.68 -1.41 -6.44
C LEU A 97 -6.36 -1.61 -5.10
N LEU A 98 -6.07 -0.77 -4.13
CA LEU A 98 -6.66 -0.88 -2.80
C LEU A 98 -8.13 -0.49 -2.86
N ASP A 99 -8.96 -1.20 -2.10
CA ASP A 99 -10.42 -1.19 -2.17
C ASP A 99 -11.01 -1.72 -3.50
N ALA A 100 -10.21 -2.22 -4.41
CA ALA A 100 -10.71 -2.81 -5.65
C ALA A 100 -11.51 -4.08 -5.35
N GLU A 101 -12.60 -4.26 -6.08
CA GLU A 101 -13.36 -5.51 -6.04
C GLU A 101 -12.56 -6.64 -6.70
N LEU A 102 -12.49 -7.79 -6.05
CA LEU A 102 -11.92 -9.00 -6.62
C LEU A 102 -13.01 -9.82 -7.29
N LEU A 103 -12.97 -9.90 -8.61
CA LEU A 103 -13.90 -10.71 -9.39
C LEU A 103 -13.25 -12.04 -9.73
N GLY A 104 -13.94 -13.11 -9.36
CA GLY A 104 -13.53 -14.46 -9.68
C GLY A 104 -14.03 -14.93 -11.04
N LYS A 105 -14.00 -16.22 -11.24
CA LYS A 105 -14.56 -16.88 -12.41
C LYS A 105 -16.02 -16.46 -12.60
N GLN A 106 -16.43 -16.23 -13.84
CA GLN A 106 -17.79 -15.77 -14.20
C GLN A 106 -18.14 -14.39 -13.62
N GLN A 107 -17.14 -13.59 -13.30
CA GLN A 107 -17.30 -12.22 -12.76
C GLN A 107 -18.06 -12.17 -11.42
N THR A 108 -17.99 -13.24 -10.65
CA THR A 108 -18.54 -13.25 -9.30
C THR A 108 -17.65 -12.44 -8.35
N CYS A 109 -18.22 -11.50 -7.60
CA CYS A 109 -17.47 -10.75 -6.61
C CYS A 109 -17.10 -11.64 -5.42
N LEU A 110 -15.81 -11.87 -5.22
CA LEU A 110 -15.29 -12.69 -4.12
C LEU A 110 -14.99 -11.87 -2.87
N GLY A 111 -14.68 -10.59 -3.03
CA GLY A 111 -14.29 -9.72 -1.95
C GLY A 111 -13.61 -8.47 -2.45
N ARG A 112 -12.80 -7.83 -1.57
CA ARG A 112 -12.06 -6.61 -1.87
C ARG A 112 -10.61 -6.72 -1.44
N LEU A 113 -9.73 -6.06 -2.17
CA LEU A 113 -8.34 -5.88 -1.75
C LEU A 113 -8.31 -4.84 -0.64
N VAL A 114 -8.04 -5.28 0.59
CA VAL A 114 -8.08 -4.39 1.75
C VAL A 114 -6.72 -3.90 2.20
N ASP A 115 -5.66 -4.60 1.80
CA ASP A 115 -4.30 -4.23 2.13
C ASP A 115 -3.30 -4.95 1.21
N ALA A 116 -2.04 -4.62 1.34
CA ALA A 116 -0.96 -5.32 0.66
C ALA A 116 0.28 -5.33 1.55
N VAL A 117 1.02 -6.42 1.48
CA VAL A 117 2.35 -6.51 2.11
C VAL A 117 3.40 -6.15 1.08
N VAL A 118 4.23 -5.18 1.42
CA VAL A 118 5.18 -4.54 0.51
C VAL A 118 6.58 -4.69 1.04
N GLU A 119 7.52 -5.01 0.16
CA GLU A 119 8.95 -4.87 0.47
C GLU A 119 9.30 -3.39 0.25
N LEU A 120 9.69 -2.68 1.33
CA LEU A 120 9.73 -1.22 1.33
C LEU A 120 10.89 -0.62 0.57
N ARG A 121 11.97 -1.34 0.35
CA ARG A 121 13.12 -0.83 -0.40
C ARG A 121 12.88 -0.82 -1.90
N SER A 122 12.31 -1.90 -2.42
CA SER A 122 12.02 -2.07 -3.83
C SER A 122 10.63 -1.57 -4.22
N GLY A 123 9.70 -1.50 -3.26
CA GLY A 123 8.30 -1.26 -3.51
C GLY A 123 7.55 -2.49 -4.01
N LYS A 124 8.20 -3.64 -4.09
CA LYS A 124 7.57 -4.87 -4.59
C LYS A 124 6.45 -5.31 -3.66
N ILE A 125 5.27 -5.52 -4.22
CA ILE A 125 4.15 -6.10 -3.49
C ILE A 125 4.32 -7.61 -3.48
N LEU A 126 4.37 -8.18 -2.28
CA LEU A 126 4.54 -9.61 -2.09
C LEU A 126 3.22 -10.34 -2.23
N HIS A 127 2.18 -9.82 -1.61
CA HIS A 127 0.82 -10.33 -1.74
C HIS A 127 -0.18 -9.25 -1.32
N TYR A 128 -1.38 -9.39 -1.82
CA TYR A 128 -2.52 -8.61 -1.39
C TYR A 128 -3.25 -9.34 -0.27
N LEU A 129 -3.95 -8.60 0.54
CA LEU A 129 -4.88 -9.13 1.53
C LEU A 129 -6.29 -8.85 1.04
N VAL A 130 -7.09 -9.90 1.00
CA VAL A 130 -8.46 -9.86 0.51
C VAL A 130 -9.40 -10.16 1.68
N ALA A 131 -10.47 -9.38 1.80
CA ALA A 131 -11.55 -9.63 2.74
C ALA A 131 -12.86 -9.76 1.97
N ARG A 132 -13.84 -10.42 2.58
CA ARG A 132 -15.20 -10.47 2.04
C ARG A 132 -15.81 -9.06 2.05
N SER A 133 -16.89 -8.88 1.31
CA SER A 133 -17.47 -7.57 0.99
C SER A 133 -18.02 -6.76 2.19
N ASP A 134 -18.03 -7.30 3.40
CA ASP A 134 -18.39 -6.53 4.58
C ASP A 134 -17.25 -6.51 5.62
N PRO A 135 -16.34 -5.53 5.53
CA PRO A 135 -15.23 -5.40 6.48
C PRO A 135 -15.67 -4.98 7.89
N ARG A 136 -16.95 -4.66 8.09
CA ARG A 136 -17.48 -4.21 9.38
C ARG A 136 -17.88 -5.36 10.30
N LEU A 137 -17.94 -6.59 9.79
CA LEU A 137 -18.23 -7.74 10.62
C LEU A 137 -17.01 -8.07 11.50
N PRO A 138 -17.18 -8.16 12.83
CA PRO A 138 -16.10 -8.56 13.73
C PRO A 138 -15.58 -9.94 13.35
N GLY A 139 -14.26 -10.10 13.36
CA GLY A 139 -13.64 -11.39 13.07
C GLY A 139 -13.56 -11.74 11.59
N THR A 140 -13.64 -10.76 10.70
CA THR A 140 -13.49 -10.97 9.26
C THR A 140 -12.12 -11.57 8.96
N SER A 141 -12.10 -12.76 8.37
CA SER A 141 -10.89 -13.40 7.89
C SER A 141 -10.34 -12.64 6.70
N ARG A 142 -9.02 -12.68 6.56
CA ARG A 142 -8.31 -12.15 5.40
C ARG A 142 -7.54 -13.28 4.72
N TRP A 143 -7.52 -13.24 3.41
CA TRP A 143 -6.81 -14.21 2.58
C TRP A 143 -5.65 -13.55 1.87
N ARG A 144 -4.58 -14.31 1.66
CA ARG A 144 -3.42 -13.85 0.89
C ARG A 144 -3.61 -14.16 -0.58
N LEU A 145 -3.48 -13.16 -1.42
CA LEU A 145 -3.57 -13.29 -2.87
C LEU A 145 -2.24 -12.87 -3.50
N ASP A 146 -1.58 -13.82 -4.16
CA ASP A 146 -0.36 -13.53 -4.91
C ASP A 146 -0.67 -12.62 -6.09
N PRO A 147 0.20 -11.63 -6.39
CA PRO A 147 0.00 -10.75 -7.54
C PRO A 147 -0.14 -11.50 -8.87
N GLU A 148 0.51 -12.63 -9.01
CA GLU A 148 0.43 -13.47 -10.22
C GLU A 148 -0.97 -14.02 -10.50
N ARG A 149 -1.83 -14.08 -9.49
CA ARG A 149 -3.21 -14.54 -9.65
C ARG A 149 -4.14 -13.47 -10.20
N LEU A 150 -3.68 -12.23 -10.32
CA LEU A 150 -4.45 -11.16 -10.96
C LEU A 150 -4.24 -11.22 -12.46
N LEU A 151 -5.28 -11.58 -13.19
CA LEU A 151 -5.24 -11.78 -14.64
C LEU A 151 -5.45 -10.48 -15.40
N ASP A 152 -6.26 -9.57 -14.85
CA ASP A 152 -6.59 -8.30 -15.47
C ASP A 152 -6.96 -7.27 -14.41
N GLN A 153 -6.84 -6.01 -14.78
CA GLN A 153 -7.10 -4.88 -13.90
C GLN A 153 -7.91 -3.84 -14.65
N GLN A 154 -9.02 -3.45 -14.06
CA GLN A 154 -9.88 -2.38 -14.55
C GLN A 154 -10.08 -1.36 -13.44
N SER A 155 -10.68 -0.22 -13.75
CA SER A 155 -10.94 0.80 -12.73
C SER A 155 -11.80 0.24 -11.60
N GLY A 156 -11.21 0.16 -10.39
CA GLY A 156 -11.91 -0.32 -9.20
C GLY A 156 -12.16 -1.83 -9.14
N GLN A 157 -11.63 -2.60 -10.11
CA GLN A 157 -11.84 -4.03 -10.18
C GLN A 157 -10.57 -4.77 -10.58
N VAL A 158 -10.36 -5.96 -10.02
CA VAL A 158 -9.30 -6.88 -10.42
C VAL A 158 -9.92 -8.25 -10.70
N ILE A 159 -9.38 -8.97 -11.66
CA ILE A 159 -9.94 -10.23 -12.14
C ILE A 159 -8.96 -11.35 -11.83
N THR A 160 -9.49 -12.45 -11.28
CA THR A 160 -8.75 -13.67 -11.01
C THR A 160 -9.50 -14.90 -11.55
N ALA A 161 -8.77 -16.00 -11.73
CA ALA A 161 -9.37 -17.28 -12.14
C ALA A 161 -9.95 -18.07 -10.97
N LEU A 162 -9.86 -17.59 -9.75
CA LEU A 162 -10.38 -18.26 -8.57
C LEU A 162 -11.91 -18.36 -8.60
N GLU A 163 -12.43 -19.44 -8.05
CA GLU A 163 -13.87 -19.61 -7.86
C GLU A 163 -14.30 -19.13 -6.47
N GLU A 164 -13.48 -19.36 -5.44
CA GLU A 164 -13.77 -19.03 -4.04
C GLU A 164 -12.53 -18.55 -3.29
N LEU A 165 -12.73 -17.69 -2.29
CA LEU A 165 -11.65 -17.22 -1.42
C LEU A 165 -11.01 -18.36 -0.62
N ASP A 166 -11.79 -19.39 -0.28
CA ASP A 166 -11.28 -20.51 0.52
C ASP A 166 -10.19 -21.31 -0.21
N ASP A 167 -10.02 -21.10 -1.51
CA ASP A 167 -8.90 -21.67 -2.28
C ASP A 167 -7.57 -20.95 -1.99
N LEU A 168 -7.60 -19.82 -1.29
CA LEU A 168 -6.43 -19.05 -0.90
C LEU A 168 -6.00 -19.35 0.54
N PRO A 169 -4.71 -19.20 0.87
CA PRO A 169 -4.27 -19.29 2.26
C PRO A 169 -4.79 -18.11 3.06
N LEU A 170 -5.09 -18.36 4.32
CA LEU A 170 -5.40 -17.29 5.29
C LEU A 170 -4.16 -16.47 5.64
N GLU A 171 -4.40 -15.24 6.05
CA GLU A 171 -3.34 -14.37 6.57
C GLU A 171 -2.63 -14.98 7.77
#